data_309ee757c75052cbff697fff528e30d6
#
_entry.id   309ee757c75052cbff697fff528e30d6
#
_cell.length_a   1.000
_cell.length_b   1.000
_cell.length_c   1.000
_cell.angle_alpha   90.00
_cell.angle_beta   90.00
_cell.angle_gamma   90.00
#
_symmetry.space_group_name_H-M   'P 1'
#
loop_
_entity.id
_entity.type
_entity.pdbx_description
1 polymer ?
#
loop_
_entity_poly.entity_id
_entity_poly.type
_entity_poly.pdbx_seq_one_letter_code
_entity_poly.pdbx_strand_id
1 'polypeptide(L)'
;MDKKDSLRLENQLCFPLYACAREVVKAYRPHLEALGLTYTQYISMMVLWEEGQVSVRDLGKKLHLDSGTLTPLLKKLESKGYLKRSRSTTDERVVIACITEEGRKLKRAASKIPQAMTQEMSDFPMEDAQNLYALLYKLLGMLEVSNEKQDFSKKNK
;
A
#
# COMPACT_ATOMS: atom_id res chain seq x y z
N MET A 1 -6.37 14.51 32.43
CA MET A 1 -7.07 13.43 31.70
C MET A 1 -7.19 12.23 32.61
N ASP A 2 -8.43 11.90 32.97
CA ASP A 2 -8.70 10.83 33.93
C ASP A 2 -8.36 9.47 33.32
N LYS A 3 -7.63 8.59 34.03
CA LYS A 3 -7.22 7.25 33.56
C LYS A 3 -8.39 6.38 33.03
N LYS A 4 -9.61 6.65 33.50
CA LYS A 4 -10.84 5.95 33.05
C LYS A 4 -11.25 6.28 31.62
N ASP A 5 -10.87 7.44 31.09
CA ASP A 5 -11.22 7.90 29.73
C ASP A 5 -10.22 7.44 28.64
N SER A 6 -9.05 6.93 29.02
CA SER A 6 -8.00 6.54 28.07
C SER A 6 -8.34 5.32 27.21
N LEU A 7 -9.33 4.49 27.62
CA LEU A 7 -9.75 3.30 26.88
C LEU A 7 -11.02 3.52 26.04
N ARG A 8 -11.59 4.73 26.06
CA ARG A 8 -12.74 5.04 25.19
C ARG A 8 -12.26 5.17 23.76
N LEU A 9 -13.01 4.56 22.84
CA LEU A 9 -12.67 4.52 21.41
C LEU A 9 -12.56 5.93 20.80
N GLU A 10 -13.42 6.84 21.22
CA GLU A 10 -13.46 8.24 20.77
C GLU A 10 -12.21 9.05 21.14
N ASN A 11 -11.44 8.58 22.14
CA ASN A 11 -10.18 9.22 22.58
C ASN A 11 -8.93 8.60 21.91
N GLN A 12 -9.12 7.63 20.99
CA GLN A 12 -8.03 6.94 20.30
C GLN A 12 -7.79 7.53 18.93
N LEU A 13 -6.66 8.18 18.70
CA LEU A 13 -6.27 8.70 17.37
C LEU A 13 -6.18 7.56 16.31
N CYS A 14 -5.78 6.36 16.73
CA CYS A 14 -5.66 5.21 15.84
C CYS A 14 -7.01 4.75 15.26
N PHE A 15 -8.12 4.99 15.96
CA PHE A 15 -9.42 4.55 15.47
C PHE A 15 -9.90 5.32 14.22
N PRO A 16 -9.94 6.68 14.18
CA PRO A 16 -10.29 7.38 12.96
C PRO A 16 -9.33 7.08 11.79
N LEU A 17 -8.02 6.89 12.04
CA LEU A 17 -7.09 6.45 11.00
C LEU A 17 -7.48 5.09 10.41
N TYR A 18 -7.77 4.11 11.27
CA TYR A 18 -8.22 2.79 10.86
C TYR A 18 -9.54 2.85 10.09
N ALA A 19 -10.52 3.58 10.61
CA ALA A 19 -11.85 3.71 10.01
C ALA A 19 -11.75 4.39 8.63
N CYS A 20 -11.03 5.51 8.53
CA CYS A 20 -10.79 6.21 7.27
C CYS A 20 -10.08 5.32 6.24
N ALA A 21 -9.02 4.60 6.64
CA ALA A 21 -8.31 3.70 5.75
C ALA A 21 -9.23 2.61 5.18
N ARG A 22 -10.11 2.05 6.00
CA ARG A 22 -11.09 1.05 5.56
C ARG A 22 -12.11 1.62 4.57
N GLU A 23 -12.69 2.79 4.87
CA GLU A 23 -13.68 3.41 4.00
C GLU A 23 -13.07 3.88 2.68
N VAL A 24 -11.83 4.40 2.68
CA VAL A 24 -11.10 4.71 1.45
C VAL A 24 -10.91 3.45 0.60
N VAL A 25 -10.43 2.35 1.17
CA VAL A 25 -10.27 1.08 0.44
C VAL A 25 -11.61 0.57 -0.11
N LYS A 26 -12.70 0.75 0.63
CA LYS A 26 -14.04 0.38 0.20
C LYS A 26 -14.51 1.25 -0.99
N ALA A 27 -14.23 2.55 -0.98
CA ALA A 27 -14.54 3.45 -2.09
C ALA A 27 -13.79 3.06 -3.39
N TYR A 28 -12.55 2.59 -3.29
CA TYR A 28 -11.83 2.06 -4.46
C TYR A 28 -12.45 0.79 -5.05
N ARG A 29 -13.21 0.02 -4.26
CA ARG A 29 -13.65 -1.33 -4.63
C ARG A 29 -14.41 -1.42 -5.95
N PRO A 30 -15.42 -0.58 -6.26
CA PRO A 30 -16.15 -0.67 -7.53
C PRO A 30 -15.23 -0.49 -8.75
N HIS A 31 -14.28 0.45 -8.66
CA HIS A 31 -13.33 0.73 -9.73
C HIS A 31 -12.32 -0.41 -9.93
N LEU A 32 -11.89 -1.03 -8.85
CA LEU A 32 -10.90 -2.11 -8.88
C LEU A 32 -11.50 -3.45 -9.29
N GLU A 33 -12.76 -3.73 -8.94
CA GLU A 33 -13.48 -4.93 -9.37
C GLU A 33 -13.60 -4.99 -10.90
N ALA A 34 -13.81 -3.86 -11.57
CA ALA A 34 -13.81 -3.78 -13.04
C ALA A 34 -12.47 -4.19 -13.67
N LEU A 35 -11.35 -4.06 -12.93
CA LEU A 35 -10.02 -4.50 -13.33
C LEU A 35 -9.65 -5.87 -12.77
N GLY A 36 -10.51 -6.46 -11.97
CA GLY A 36 -10.25 -7.72 -11.26
C GLY A 36 -9.13 -7.59 -10.23
N LEU A 37 -8.92 -6.42 -9.62
CA LEU A 37 -7.86 -6.17 -8.64
C LEU A 37 -8.44 -5.92 -7.24
N THR A 38 -7.68 -6.34 -6.22
CA THR A 38 -7.84 -5.81 -4.86
C THR A 38 -7.03 -4.52 -4.70
N TYR A 39 -7.29 -3.73 -3.67
CA TYR A 39 -6.55 -2.50 -3.40
C TYR A 39 -5.04 -2.73 -3.25
N THR A 40 -4.64 -3.76 -2.50
CA THR A 40 -3.22 -4.11 -2.32
C THR A 40 -2.56 -4.58 -3.62
N GLN A 41 -3.30 -5.25 -4.51
CA GLN A 41 -2.82 -5.60 -5.85
C GLN A 41 -2.66 -4.35 -6.72
N TYR A 42 -3.59 -3.41 -6.64
CA TYR A 42 -3.53 -2.15 -7.38
C TYR A 42 -2.31 -1.31 -7.01
N ILE A 43 -2.06 -1.07 -5.70
CA ILE A 43 -0.88 -0.31 -5.26
C ILE A 43 0.44 -1.03 -5.61
N SER A 44 0.45 -2.37 -5.62
CA SER A 44 1.61 -3.14 -6.10
C SER A 44 1.84 -2.96 -7.59
N MET A 45 0.76 -2.94 -8.38
CA MET A 45 0.85 -2.62 -9.82
C MET A 45 1.27 -1.18 -10.06
N MET A 46 0.89 -0.20 -9.20
CA MET A 46 1.36 1.19 -9.32
C MET A 46 2.89 1.26 -9.26
N VAL A 47 3.53 0.57 -8.32
CA VAL A 47 5.00 0.49 -8.23
C VAL A 47 5.58 -0.15 -9.49
N LEU A 48 4.99 -1.25 -9.98
CA LEU A 48 5.45 -1.93 -11.18
C LEU A 48 5.22 -1.11 -12.46
N TRP A 49 4.18 -0.29 -12.53
CA TRP A 49 3.96 0.64 -13.66
C TRP A 49 4.96 1.78 -13.69
N GLU A 50 5.52 2.15 -12.55
CA GLU A 50 6.55 3.18 -12.42
C GLU A 50 7.94 2.62 -12.71
N GLU A 51 8.32 1.52 -12.07
CA GLU A 51 9.68 1.01 -12.07
C GLU A 51 9.95 -0.08 -13.12
N GLY A 52 8.90 -0.71 -13.64
CA GLY A 52 9.00 -1.84 -14.56
C GLY A 52 9.39 -3.15 -13.88
N GLN A 53 10.31 -3.10 -12.94
CA GLN A 53 10.74 -4.23 -12.10
C GLN A 53 11.19 -3.76 -10.73
N VAL A 54 10.99 -4.61 -9.72
CA VAL A 54 11.35 -4.30 -8.32
C VAL A 54 11.62 -5.60 -7.57
N SER A 55 12.55 -5.58 -6.61
CA SER A 55 12.69 -6.73 -5.72
C SER A 55 11.46 -6.87 -4.82
N VAL A 56 11.07 -8.11 -4.50
CA VAL A 56 9.94 -8.36 -3.58
C VAL A 56 10.17 -7.70 -2.22
N ARG A 57 11.41 -7.66 -1.78
CA ARG A 57 11.81 -6.99 -0.53
C ARG A 57 11.55 -5.48 -0.60
N ASP A 58 11.97 -4.82 -1.68
CA ASP A 58 11.83 -3.37 -1.82
C ASP A 58 10.38 -2.98 -2.09
N LEU A 59 9.63 -3.82 -2.81
CA LEU A 59 8.19 -3.68 -2.94
C LEU A 59 7.50 -3.70 -1.56
N GLY A 60 7.89 -4.64 -0.70
CA GLY A 60 7.39 -4.71 0.68
C GLY A 60 7.66 -3.46 1.48
N LYS A 61 8.88 -2.93 1.39
CA LYS A 61 9.25 -1.68 2.05
C LYS A 61 8.42 -0.50 1.54
N LYS A 62 8.29 -0.34 0.21
CA LYS A 62 7.52 0.75 -0.40
C LYS A 62 6.04 0.72 -0.02
N LEU A 63 5.47 -0.46 0.14
CA LEU A 63 4.05 -0.65 0.43
C LEU A 63 3.76 -0.90 1.92
N HIS A 64 4.78 -0.93 2.78
CA HIS A 64 4.66 -1.31 4.20
C HIS A 64 3.97 -2.66 4.38
N LEU A 65 4.29 -3.63 3.49
CA LEU A 65 3.74 -4.98 3.51
C LEU A 65 4.82 -6.00 3.85
N ASP A 66 4.49 -6.95 4.71
CA ASP A 66 5.35 -8.08 5.02
C ASP A 66 5.36 -9.14 3.92
N SER A 67 6.35 -10.03 3.96
CA SER A 67 6.52 -11.09 2.97
C SER A 67 5.39 -12.11 2.96
N GLY A 68 4.73 -12.34 4.11
CA GLY A 68 3.58 -13.24 4.23
C GLY A 68 2.37 -12.71 3.44
N THR A 69 2.17 -11.39 3.46
CA THR A 69 1.13 -10.70 2.69
C THR A 69 1.48 -10.60 1.21
N LEU A 70 2.74 -10.27 0.88
CA LEU A 70 3.18 -10.08 -0.50
C LEU A 70 3.22 -11.37 -1.32
N THR A 71 3.65 -12.48 -0.74
CA THR A 71 3.82 -13.73 -1.48
C THR A 71 2.52 -14.21 -2.14
N PRO A 72 1.39 -14.36 -1.43
CA PRO A 72 0.12 -14.76 -2.06
C PRO A 72 -0.43 -13.70 -3.00
N LEU A 73 -0.21 -12.41 -2.72
CA LEU A 73 -0.62 -11.30 -3.56
C LEU A 73 0.07 -11.36 -4.93
N LEU A 74 1.41 -11.49 -4.94
CA LEU A 74 2.19 -11.58 -6.16
C LEU A 74 1.90 -12.85 -6.96
N LYS A 75 1.65 -13.99 -6.27
CA LYS A 75 1.19 -15.23 -6.94
C LYS A 75 -0.12 -15.01 -7.71
N LYS A 76 -1.07 -14.27 -7.13
CA LYS A 76 -2.34 -13.94 -7.80
C LYS A 76 -2.15 -13.02 -9.00
N LEU A 77 -1.29 -12.00 -8.90
CA LEU A 77 -0.97 -11.12 -10.03
C LEU A 77 -0.24 -11.86 -11.16
N GLU A 78 0.66 -12.78 -10.80
CA GLU A 78 1.37 -13.63 -11.74
C GLU A 78 0.43 -14.61 -12.45
N SER A 79 -0.51 -15.25 -11.72
CA SER A 79 -1.52 -16.13 -12.31
C SER A 79 -2.46 -15.41 -13.28
N LYS A 80 -2.64 -14.09 -13.13
CA LYS A 80 -3.36 -13.22 -14.07
C LYS A 80 -2.49 -12.76 -15.24
N GLY A 81 -1.23 -13.11 -15.25
CA GLY A 81 -0.29 -12.73 -16.30
C GLY A 81 0.19 -11.28 -16.23
N TYR A 82 -0.04 -10.53 -15.14
CA TYR A 82 0.33 -9.11 -15.04
C TYR A 82 1.78 -8.88 -14.66
N LEU A 83 2.41 -9.84 -14.02
CA LEU A 83 3.83 -9.84 -13.70
C LEU A 83 4.44 -11.24 -13.85
N LYS A 84 5.77 -11.31 -13.85
CA LYS A 84 6.55 -12.55 -13.69
C LYS A 84 7.52 -12.36 -12.54
N ARG A 85 7.77 -13.43 -11.78
CA ARG A 85 8.78 -13.46 -10.73
C ARG A 85 9.94 -14.35 -11.15
N SER A 86 11.15 -13.84 -10.97
CA SER A 86 12.38 -14.60 -11.22
C SER A 86 13.37 -14.35 -10.10
N ARG A 87 14.34 -15.25 -9.94
CA ARG A 87 15.47 -14.99 -9.07
C ARG A 87 16.40 -13.97 -9.76
N SER A 88 17.04 -13.12 -8.97
CA SER A 88 18.04 -12.20 -9.48
C SER A 88 19.23 -12.99 -10.05
N THR A 89 19.79 -12.50 -11.13
CA THR A 89 21.00 -13.08 -11.75
C THR A 89 22.27 -12.81 -10.94
N THR A 90 22.24 -11.80 -10.09
CA THR A 90 23.39 -11.37 -9.25
C THR A 90 23.33 -11.93 -7.82
N ASP A 91 22.14 -12.22 -7.31
CA ASP A 91 21.93 -12.83 -5.99
C ASP A 91 20.67 -13.69 -6.00
N GLU A 92 20.83 -15.00 -6.04
CA GLU A 92 19.72 -15.97 -6.08
C GLU A 92 18.77 -15.93 -4.89
N ARG A 93 19.16 -15.26 -3.79
CA ARG A 93 18.29 -15.04 -2.62
C ARG A 93 17.23 -13.97 -2.87
N VAL A 94 17.47 -13.11 -3.87
CA VAL A 94 16.59 -12.00 -4.21
C VAL A 94 15.61 -12.43 -5.30
N VAL A 95 14.33 -12.26 -5.03
CA VAL A 95 13.24 -12.45 -6.00
C VAL A 95 12.88 -11.09 -6.58
N ILE A 96 12.87 -11.00 -7.90
CA ILE A 96 12.47 -9.81 -8.67
C ILE A 96 11.08 -10.05 -9.25
N ALA A 97 10.19 -9.08 -9.10
CA ALA A 97 8.92 -9.00 -9.80
C ALA A 97 9.08 -8.05 -11.00
N CYS A 98 8.82 -8.54 -12.20
CA CYS A 98 8.88 -7.78 -13.44
C CYS A 98 7.48 -7.67 -14.05
N ILE A 99 7.09 -6.48 -14.48
CA ILE A 99 5.82 -6.26 -15.16
C ILE A 99 5.84 -6.93 -16.54
N THR A 100 4.72 -7.53 -16.92
CA THR A 100 4.52 -8.06 -18.28
C THR A 100 3.90 -7.02 -19.20
N GLU A 101 3.77 -7.36 -20.49
CA GLU A 101 3.03 -6.52 -21.45
C GLU A 101 1.54 -6.40 -21.07
N GLU A 102 0.91 -7.49 -20.61
CA GLU A 102 -0.47 -7.45 -20.12
C GLU A 102 -0.62 -6.57 -18.88
N GLY A 103 0.35 -6.61 -17.96
CA GLY A 103 0.41 -5.70 -16.82
C GLY A 103 0.56 -4.24 -17.23
N ARG A 104 1.33 -3.95 -18.30
CA ARG A 104 1.46 -2.58 -18.85
C ARG A 104 0.16 -2.08 -19.50
N LYS A 105 -0.54 -2.95 -20.25
CA LYS A 105 -1.84 -2.61 -20.85
C LYS A 105 -2.88 -2.24 -19.79
N LEU A 106 -2.88 -2.91 -18.66
CA LEU A 106 -3.79 -2.63 -17.54
C LEU A 106 -3.63 -1.20 -17.00
N LYS A 107 -2.43 -0.60 -17.08
CA LYS A 107 -2.17 0.79 -16.66
C LYS A 107 -3.14 1.78 -17.31
N ARG A 108 -3.46 1.59 -18.60
CA ARG A 108 -4.36 2.48 -19.33
C ARG A 108 -5.79 2.48 -18.75
N ALA A 109 -6.29 1.33 -18.35
CA ALA A 109 -7.61 1.23 -17.72
C ALA A 109 -7.57 1.80 -16.29
N ALA A 110 -6.48 1.51 -15.54
CA ALA A 110 -6.29 1.97 -14.18
C ALA A 110 -6.07 3.48 -14.05
N SER A 111 -5.59 4.16 -15.11
CA SER A 111 -5.30 5.61 -15.08
C SER A 111 -6.52 6.50 -14.82
N LYS A 112 -7.74 5.99 -14.98
CA LYS A 112 -8.98 6.70 -14.68
C LYS A 112 -9.35 6.69 -13.19
N ILE A 113 -8.80 5.75 -12.41
CA ILE A 113 -9.17 5.55 -11.01
C ILE A 113 -8.84 6.76 -10.14
N PRO A 114 -7.62 7.37 -10.20
CA PRO A 114 -7.31 8.53 -9.38
C PRO A 114 -8.27 9.69 -9.58
N GLN A 115 -8.68 9.96 -10.82
CA GLN A 115 -9.64 11.02 -11.13
C GLN A 115 -11.04 10.72 -10.57
N ALA A 116 -11.51 9.48 -10.70
CA ALA A 116 -12.79 9.05 -10.12
C ALA A 116 -12.79 9.22 -8.59
N MET A 117 -11.70 8.80 -7.92
CA MET A 117 -11.56 8.96 -6.48
C MET A 117 -11.51 10.43 -6.03
N THR A 118 -10.83 11.30 -6.80
CA THR A 118 -10.83 12.75 -6.52
C THR A 118 -12.26 13.32 -6.64
N GLN A 119 -13.03 12.85 -7.59
CA GLN A 119 -14.42 13.30 -7.77
C GLN A 119 -15.33 12.81 -6.65
N GLU A 120 -15.18 11.56 -6.19
CA GLU A 120 -15.93 11.02 -5.04
C GLU A 120 -15.62 11.76 -3.73
N MET A 121 -14.42 12.32 -3.60
CA MET A 121 -13.98 13.07 -2.43
C MET A 121 -14.02 14.60 -2.64
N SER A 122 -14.76 15.09 -3.64
CA SER A 122 -14.79 16.51 -4.01
C SER A 122 -15.27 17.45 -2.90
N ASP A 123 -16.11 16.94 -1.99
CA ASP A 123 -16.60 17.72 -0.85
C ASP A 123 -15.55 17.90 0.27
N PHE A 124 -14.43 17.19 0.20
CA PHE A 124 -13.33 17.35 1.14
C PHE A 124 -12.41 18.48 0.63
N PRO A 125 -12.24 19.59 1.41
CA PRO A 125 -11.49 20.73 0.95
C PRO A 125 -10.05 20.38 0.58
N MET A 126 -9.55 20.94 -0.52
CA MET A 126 -8.20 20.66 -1.02
C MET A 126 -7.11 21.00 0.01
N GLU A 127 -7.28 22.09 0.75
CA GLU A 127 -6.35 22.49 1.81
C GLU A 127 -6.30 21.45 2.94
N ASP A 128 -7.46 20.94 3.36
CA ASP A 128 -7.53 19.89 4.38
C ASP A 128 -6.91 18.57 3.88
N ALA A 129 -7.11 18.24 2.60
CA ALA A 129 -6.50 17.07 1.98
C ALA A 129 -4.96 17.17 1.97
N GLN A 130 -4.41 18.35 1.64
CA GLN A 130 -2.96 18.61 1.66
C GLN A 130 -2.39 18.55 3.09
N ASN A 131 -3.09 19.14 4.05
CA ASN A 131 -2.69 19.12 5.45
C ASN A 131 -2.72 17.69 6.01
N LEU A 132 -3.78 16.93 5.73
CA LEU A 132 -3.91 15.52 6.13
C LEU A 132 -2.79 14.68 5.52
N TYR A 133 -2.49 14.84 4.23
CA TYR A 133 -1.40 14.15 3.55
C TYR A 133 -0.07 14.40 4.26
N ALA A 134 0.27 15.65 4.54
CA ALA A 134 1.52 16.00 5.22
C ALA A 134 1.59 15.38 6.64
N LEU A 135 0.49 15.43 7.40
CA LEU A 135 0.42 14.87 8.75
C LEU A 135 0.53 13.35 8.75
N LEU A 136 -0.09 12.65 7.80
CA LEU A 136 -0.01 11.21 7.66
C LEU A 136 1.43 10.76 7.36
N TYR A 137 2.12 11.41 6.44
CA TYR A 137 3.52 11.08 6.15
C TYR A 137 4.46 11.40 7.31
N LYS A 138 4.22 12.49 8.04
CA LYS A 138 4.98 12.80 9.26
C LYS A 138 4.79 11.72 10.32
N LEU A 139 3.55 11.29 10.55
CA LEU A 139 3.24 10.23 11.51
C LEU A 139 3.87 8.90 11.09
N LEU A 140 3.75 8.54 9.80
CA LEU A 140 4.32 7.33 9.23
C LEU A 140 5.85 7.26 9.47
N GLY A 141 6.58 8.32 9.12
CA GLY A 141 8.02 8.37 9.34
C GLY A 141 8.43 8.24 10.81
N MET A 142 7.65 8.82 11.74
CA MET A 142 7.91 8.64 13.18
C MET A 142 7.70 7.18 13.64
N LEU A 143 6.67 6.52 13.12
CA LEU A 143 6.38 5.11 13.45
C LEU A 143 7.42 4.16 12.88
N GLU A 144 7.94 4.40 11.68
CA GLU A 144 9.01 3.61 11.06
C GLU A 144 10.27 3.62 11.92
N VAL A 145 10.75 4.80 12.33
CA VAL A 145 11.92 4.93 13.20
C VAL A 145 11.72 4.21 14.54
N SER A 146 10.50 4.25 15.07
CA SER A 146 10.16 3.57 16.33
C SER A 146 10.21 2.05 16.20
N ASN A 147 9.69 1.53 15.09
CA ASN A 147 9.64 0.08 14.82
C ASN A 147 11.05 -0.48 14.54
N GLU A 148 11.89 0.23 13.80
CA GLU A 148 13.29 -0.18 13.57
C GLU A 148 14.08 -0.30 14.86
N LYS A 149 13.91 0.62 15.81
CA LYS A 149 14.55 0.57 17.13
C LYS A 149 14.08 -0.65 17.94
N GLN A 150 12.82 -1.03 17.86
CA GLN A 150 12.28 -2.20 18.55
C GLN A 150 12.79 -3.50 17.96
N ASP A 151 12.92 -3.61 16.63
CA ASP A 151 13.47 -4.79 15.96
C ASP A 151 14.97 -4.97 16.25
N PHE A 152 15.72 -3.89 16.35
CA PHE A 152 17.13 -3.94 16.75
C PHE A 152 17.31 -4.44 18.19
N SER A 153 16.42 -4.02 19.09
CA SER A 153 16.44 -4.45 20.50
C SER A 153 16.07 -5.92 20.69
N LYS A 154 15.25 -6.49 19.80
CA LYS A 154 14.85 -7.91 19.83
C LYS A 154 15.91 -8.86 19.25
N LYS A 155 16.73 -8.38 18.31
CA LYS A 155 17.81 -9.19 17.69
C LYS A 155 19.07 -9.29 18.55
N ASN A 156 19.20 -8.44 19.56
CA ASN A 156 20.33 -8.38 20.48
C ASN A 156 20.03 -8.98 21.88
N LYS A 157 18.93 -9.69 22.02
CA LYS A 157 18.57 -10.54 23.16
C LYS A 157 18.55 -12.01 22.73
#